data_12d5588e1c119b179d7434708eee3011
#
_entry.id   12d5588e1c119b179d7434708eee3011
#
_cell.length_a   1.000
_cell.length_b   1.000
_cell.length_c   1.000
_cell.angle_alpha   90.00
_cell.angle_beta   90.00
_cell.angle_gamma   90.00
#
_symmetry.space_group_name_H-M   'P 1'
#
loop_
_entity.id
_entity.type
_entity.pdbx_description
1 polymer ?
#
loop_
_entity_poly.entity_id
_entity_poly.type
_entity_poly.pdbx_seq_one_letter_code
_entity_poly.pdbx_strand_id
1 'polypeptide(L)'
;MMELAAKEGFSTFNADNYGGHIDFRGTEEGIVGVIGHLDVVPEGDGWDFDPYGGELIDGDVCGRGSTDDKGPVIASFYAMKALKECGYTPKKTIRLILGLDEETNWHGMDYYLKHVDRLPDFGFTPDADFPAINGEMGILIFDIVRKFDPPGSKGLELSSIKGGTAANSVADLARAV
;
A
#
# COMPACT_ATOMS: atom_id res chain seq x y z
N MET A 1 -10.14 -0.89 -10.22
CA MET A 1 -10.55 -2.03 -9.34
C MET A 1 -12.05 -2.10 -9.10
N MET A 2 -12.70 -1.05 -8.59
CA MET A 2 -14.14 -1.06 -8.26
C MET A 2 -15.03 -1.39 -9.44
N GLU A 3 -14.79 -0.76 -10.61
CA GLU A 3 -15.56 -1.04 -11.82
C GLU A 3 -15.38 -2.47 -12.34
N LEU A 4 -14.13 -2.98 -12.25
CA LEU A 4 -13.84 -4.37 -12.60
C LEU A 4 -14.62 -5.31 -11.69
N ALA A 5 -14.55 -5.10 -10.38
CA ALA A 5 -15.23 -5.92 -9.40
C ALA A 5 -16.78 -5.89 -9.59
N ALA A 6 -17.33 -4.73 -9.86
CA ALA A 6 -18.76 -4.59 -10.13
C ALA A 6 -19.18 -5.34 -11.40
N LYS A 7 -18.38 -5.30 -12.48
CA LYS A 7 -18.61 -6.09 -13.71
C LYS A 7 -18.57 -7.60 -13.45
N GLU A 8 -17.72 -8.04 -12.53
CA GLU A 8 -17.64 -9.44 -12.11
C GLU A 8 -18.72 -9.82 -11.07
N GLY A 9 -19.61 -8.88 -10.75
CA GLY A 9 -20.75 -9.10 -9.86
C GLY A 9 -20.41 -9.20 -8.37
N PHE A 10 -19.36 -8.52 -7.94
CA PHE A 10 -19.05 -8.28 -6.53
C PHE A 10 -19.70 -6.98 -6.04
N SER A 11 -19.99 -6.92 -4.75
CA SER A 11 -20.41 -5.65 -4.14
C SER A 11 -19.18 -4.78 -3.89
N THR A 12 -19.32 -3.47 -4.10
CA THR A 12 -18.22 -2.53 -3.89
C THR A 12 -18.67 -1.36 -3.03
N PHE A 13 -17.75 -0.83 -2.25
CA PHE A 13 -17.92 0.40 -1.48
C PHE A 13 -16.71 1.30 -1.69
N ASN A 14 -16.96 2.55 -2.02
CA ASN A 14 -15.95 3.57 -2.22
C ASN A 14 -16.16 4.68 -1.19
N ALA A 15 -15.19 4.90 -0.32
CA ALA A 15 -15.18 5.97 0.66
C ALA A 15 -14.55 7.22 0.03
N ASP A 16 -15.30 7.89 -0.86
CA ASP A 16 -14.96 9.17 -1.51
C ASP A 16 -13.53 9.20 -2.15
N ASN A 17 -13.08 8.08 -2.66
CA ASN A 17 -11.73 7.87 -3.23
C ASN A 17 -10.57 7.99 -2.22
N TYR A 18 -10.83 7.90 -0.93
CA TYR A 18 -9.80 7.78 0.10
C TYR A 18 -9.42 6.32 0.38
N GLY A 19 -10.31 5.40 0.07
CA GLY A 19 -10.15 3.96 0.20
C GLY A 19 -11.46 3.27 -0.13
N GLY A 20 -11.50 1.94 -0.04
CA GLY A 20 -12.73 1.22 -0.29
C GLY A 20 -12.58 -0.27 -0.13
N HIS A 21 -13.63 -1.02 -0.51
CA HIS A 21 -13.56 -2.47 -0.46
C HIS A 21 -14.43 -3.16 -1.54
N ILE A 22 -14.10 -4.42 -1.77
CA ILE A 22 -14.81 -5.36 -2.63
C ILE A 22 -15.26 -6.53 -1.76
N ASP A 23 -16.56 -6.82 -1.76
CA ASP A 23 -17.15 -7.89 -0.99
C ASP A 23 -17.59 -9.07 -1.88
N PHE A 24 -17.09 -10.25 -1.55
CA PHE A 24 -17.69 -11.51 -1.92
C PHE A 24 -18.61 -11.96 -0.78
N ARG A 25 -19.90 -11.69 -0.93
CA ARG A 25 -20.87 -11.83 0.15
C ARG A 25 -21.04 -13.29 0.59
N GLY A 26 -21.01 -13.48 1.90
CA GLY A 26 -21.27 -14.75 2.56
C GLY A 26 -22.75 -14.98 2.87
N THR A 27 -23.06 -16.19 3.31
CA THR A 27 -24.41 -16.62 3.74
C THR A 27 -24.67 -16.44 5.22
N GLU A 28 -23.62 -16.26 6.03
CA GLU A 28 -23.66 -16.09 7.48
C GLU A 28 -23.09 -14.73 7.87
N GLU A 29 -23.34 -14.30 9.08
CA GLU A 29 -22.72 -13.10 9.63
C GLU A 29 -21.20 -13.26 9.76
N GLY A 30 -20.51 -12.15 9.64
CA GLY A 30 -19.07 -12.04 9.79
C GLY A 30 -18.36 -11.68 8.50
N ILE A 31 -17.19 -11.08 8.68
CA ILE A 31 -16.34 -10.61 7.59
C ILE A 31 -14.90 -11.08 7.83
N VAL A 32 -14.33 -11.70 6.82
CA VAL A 32 -12.88 -11.98 6.74
C VAL A 32 -12.25 -10.93 5.86
N GLY A 33 -11.31 -10.16 6.39
CA GLY A 33 -10.62 -9.10 5.67
C GLY A 33 -9.36 -9.59 4.98
N VAL A 34 -9.14 -9.13 3.76
CA VAL A 34 -7.85 -9.10 3.09
C VAL A 34 -7.54 -7.63 2.86
N ILE A 35 -6.42 -7.14 3.37
CA ILE A 35 -6.09 -5.73 3.34
C ILE A 35 -4.86 -5.54 2.47
N GLY A 36 -4.97 -4.71 1.45
CA GLY A 36 -3.86 -4.32 0.59
C GLY A 36 -3.98 -2.88 0.14
N HIS A 37 -2.98 -2.39 -0.59
CA HIS A 37 -2.94 -1.02 -1.05
C HIS A 37 -2.66 -0.90 -2.56
N LEU A 38 -2.94 0.25 -3.14
CA LEU A 38 -2.79 0.52 -4.57
C LEU A 38 -1.81 1.66 -4.86
N ASP A 39 -1.46 2.45 -3.86
CA ASP A 39 -0.40 3.44 -3.96
C ASP A 39 0.98 2.78 -3.96
N VAL A 40 1.99 3.52 -4.29
CA VAL A 40 3.36 3.06 -4.42
C VAL A 40 4.32 4.17 -4.00
N VAL A 41 5.50 3.78 -3.48
CA VAL A 41 6.62 4.72 -3.32
C VAL A 41 7.09 5.26 -4.68
N PRO A 42 7.77 6.41 -4.72
CA PRO A 42 8.42 6.89 -5.93
C PRO A 42 9.34 5.83 -6.54
N GLU A 43 9.48 5.85 -7.85
CA GLU A 43 10.25 4.85 -8.60
C GLU A 43 11.71 4.76 -8.19
N GLY A 44 12.36 5.89 -7.85
CA GLY A 44 13.81 5.95 -7.67
C GLY A 44 14.58 5.77 -8.97
N ASP A 45 15.87 5.50 -8.88
CA ASP A 45 16.79 5.34 -10.01
C ASP A 45 17.13 3.84 -10.25
N GLY A 46 17.75 3.54 -11.39
CA GLY A 46 18.35 2.24 -11.69
C GLY A 46 17.43 1.23 -12.37
N TRP A 47 16.36 1.69 -12.99
CA TRP A 47 15.46 0.83 -13.77
C TRP A 47 15.98 0.62 -15.19
N ASP A 48 15.90 -0.63 -15.67
CA ASP A 48 16.23 -1.00 -17.06
C ASP A 48 14.99 -0.96 -17.98
N PHE A 49 13.82 -0.65 -17.45
CA PHE A 49 12.52 -0.55 -18.14
C PHE A 49 11.70 0.59 -17.51
N ASP A 50 10.58 0.96 -18.14
CA ASP A 50 9.66 1.95 -17.56
C ASP A 50 9.07 1.45 -16.23
N PRO A 51 9.40 2.08 -15.11
CA PRO A 51 8.91 1.65 -13.79
C PRO A 51 7.39 1.66 -13.64
N TYR A 52 6.68 2.40 -14.48
CA TYR A 52 5.22 2.45 -14.48
C TYR A 52 4.59 1.79 -15.72
N GLY A 53 5.39 1.18 -16.59
CA GLY A 53 4.95 0.51 -17.81
C GLY A 53 4.12 -0.76 -17.55
N GLY A 54 4.43 -1.51 -16.50
CA GLY A 54 3.80 -2.79 -16.22
C GLY A 54 4.08 -3.82 -17.32
N GLU A 55 5.30 -3.82 -17.82
CA GLU A 55 5.73 -4.64 -18.95
C GLU A 55 5.79 -6.12 -18.57
N LEU A 56 5.48 -6.99 -19.54
CA LEU A 56 5.66 -8.43 -19.38
C LEU A 56 7.01 -8.82 -19.98
N ILE A 57 7.99 -9.11 -19.13
CA ILE A 57 9.36 -9.47 -19.51
C ILE A 57 9.65 -10.89 -19.02
N ASP A 58 9.96 -11.80 -19.93
CA ASP A 58 10.27 -13.21 -19.64
C ASP A 58 9.24 -13.96 -18.78
N GLY A 59 7.99 -13.51 -18.79
CA GLY A 59 6.89 -14.06 -18.01
C GLY A 59 6.59 -13.35 -16.70
N ASP A 60 7.42 -12.40 -16.30
CA ASP A 60 7.24 -11.58 -15.11
C ASP A 60 6.59 -10.24 -15.43
N VAL A 61 5.69 -9.77 -14.58
CA VAL A 61 5.13 -8.42 -14.65
C VAL A 61 6.08 -7.46 -13.96
N CYS A 62 6.78 -6.66 -14.77
CA CYS A 62 7.81 -5.73 -14.31
C CYS A 62 7.24 -4.33 -14.11
N GLY A 63 7.51 -3.72 -12.96
CA GLY A 63 7.12 -2.36 -12.66
C GLY A 63 7.01 -2.05 -11.17
N ARG A 64 7.02 -0.77 -10.83
CA ARG A 64 6.78 -0.30 -9.48
C ARG A 64 5.36 -0.70 -9.04
N GLY A 65 5.25 -1.40 -7.89
CA GLY A 65 3.98 -1.89 -7.36
C GLY A 65 3.59 -3.29 -7.87
N SER A 66 4.38 -3.94 -8.75
CA SER A 66 4.08 -5.31 -9.18
C SER A 66 4.18 -6.32 -8.03
N THR A 67 5.06 -6.09 -7.07
CA THR A 67 5.22 -6.90 -5.87
C THR A 67 4.54 -6.27 -4.66
N ASP A 68 4.72 -4.97 -4.47
CA ASP A 68 4.27 -4.18 -3.34
C ASP A 68 3.34 -3.06 -3.83
N ASP A 69 2.03 -3.17 -3.67
CA ASP A 69 1.22 -4.35 -3.25
C ASP A 69 0.14 -4.69 -4.30
N LYS A 70 0.22 -4.07 -5.51
CA LYS A 70 -0.80 -4.29 -6.57
C LYS A 70 -0.87 -5.75 -7.03
N GLY A 71 0.27 -6.45 -7.10
CA GLY A 71 0.31 -7.87 -7.46
C GLY A 71 -0.49 -8.72 -6.48
N PRO A 72 -0.18 -8.71 -5.16
CA PRO A 72 -0.94 -9.41 -4.15
C PRO A 72 -2.43 -9.01 -4.07
N VAL A 73 -2.75 -7.72 -4.24
CA VAL A 73 -4.15 -7.24 -4.33
C VAL A 73 -4.88 -7.88 -5.51
N ILE A 74 -4.27 -7.89 -6.69
CA ILE A 74 -4.85 -8.50 -7.89
C ILE A 74 -4.97 -10.01 -7.73
N ALA A 75 -3.95 -10.67 -7.17
CA ALA A 75 -4.01 -12.11 -6.87
C ALA A 75 -5.17 -12.44 -5.92
N SER A 76 -5.36 -11.64 -4.87
CA SER A 76 -6.47 -11.79 -3.93
C SER A 76 -7.82 -11.60 -4.60
N PHE A 77 -7.97 -10.60 -5.46
CA PHE A 77 -9.19 -10.38 -6.23
C PHE A 77 -9.50 -11.56 -7.17
N TYR A 78 -8.51 -12.05 -7.90
CA TYR A 78 -8.71 -13.18 -8.80
C TYR A 78 -8.92 -14.50 -8.07
N ALA A 79 -8.39 -14.67 -6.85
CA ALA A 79 -8.73 -15.79 -5.99
C ALA A 79 -10.22 -15.77 -5.60
N MET A 80 -10.76 -14.60 -5.21
CA MET A 80 -12.19 -14.44 -4.96
C MET A 80 -13.04 -14.73 -6.21
N LYS A 81 -12.60 -14.26 -7.38
CA LYS A 81 -13.25 -14.51 -8.66
C LYS A 81 -13.25 -15.99 -9.01
N ALA A 82 -12.13 -16.67 -8.88
CA ALA A 82 -12.01 -18.12 -9.15
C ALA A 82 -12.95 -18.93 -8.24
N LEU A 83 -13.01 -18.62 -6.96
CA LEU A 83 -13.95 -19.27 -6.04
C LEU A 83 -15.39 -19.08 -6.50
N LYS A 84 -15.77 -17.86 -6.89
CA LYS A 84 -17.10 -17.55 -7.41
C LYS A 84 -17.43 -18.33 -8.69
N GLU A 85 -16.51 -18.38 -9.66
CA GLU A 85 -16.67 -19.11 -10.92
C GLU A 85 -16.78 -20.62 -10.72
N CYS A 86 -16.14 -21.16 -9.68
CA CYS A 86 -16.30 -22.56 -9.25
C CYS A 86 -17.65 -22.82 -8.53
N GLY A 87 -18.51 -21.83 -8.41
CA GLY A 87 -19.80 -21.96 -7.73
C GLY A 87 -19.70 -21.97 -6.20
N TYR A 88 -18.52 -21.61 -5.64
CA TYR A 88 -18.37 -21.50 -4.19
C TYR A 88 -19.11 -20.29 -3.65
N THR A 89 -19.81 -20.48 -2.54
CA THR A 89 -20.40 -19.38 -1.76
C THR A 89 -19.78 -19.40 -0.39
N PRO A 90 -19.09 -18.34 0.02
CA PRO A 90 -18.44 -18.31 1.32
C PRO A 90 -19.48 -18.27 2.46
N LYS A 91 -19.14 -18.80 3.63
CA LYS A 91 -19.97 -18.64 4.82
C LYS A 91 -19.92 -17.19 5.30
N LYS A 92 -18.74 -16.70 5.64
CA LYS A 92 -18.52 -15.30 5.98
C LYS A 92 -18.19 -14.50 4.71
N THR A 93 -18.57 -13.23 4.69
CA THR A 93 -18.16 -12.32 3.61
C THR A 93 -16.65 -12.23 3.56
N ILE A 94 -16.06 -12.39 2.37
CA ILE A 94 -14.65 -12.09 2.12
C ILE A 94 -14.58 -10.66 1.62
N ARG A 95 -13.87 -9.79 2.33
CA ARG A 95 -13.72 -8.38 2.02
C ARG A 95 -12.29 -8.06 1.65
N LEU A 96 -12.07 -7.66 0.40
CA LEU A 96 -10.79 -7.10 -0.04
C LEU A 96 -10.83 -5.59 0.15
N ILE A 97 -10.07 -5.09 1.13
CA ILE A 97 -9.93 -3.68 1.45
C ILE A 97 -8.76 -3.11 0.65
N LEU A 98 -8.96 -1.93 0.08
CA LEU A 98 -8.02 -1.25 -0.80
C LEU A 98 -7.64 0.10 -0.19
N GLY A 99 -6.40 0.20 0.31
CA GLY A 99 -5.76 1.42 0.74
C GLY A 99 -5.22 2.23 -0.44
N LEU A 100 -5.03 3.53 -0.27
CA LEU A 100 -4.52 4.44 -1.30
C LEU A 100 -3.39 5.34 -0.81
N ASP A 101 -2.91 5.18 0.41
CA ASP A 101 -1.84 5.97 1.01
C ASP A 101 -1.09 5.21 2.12
N GLU A 102 -0.92 3.90 1.91
CA GLU A 102 -0.16 3.02 2.81
C GLU A 102 1.28 3.49 2.96
N GLU A 103 1.89 3.82 1.85
CA GLU A 103 3.28 4.26 1.71
C GLU A 103 3.56 5.67 2.25
N THR A 104 2.54 6.33 2.80
CA THR A 104 2.65 7.70 3.28
C THR A 104 2.08 7.90 4.68
N ASN A 105 0.85 8.36 4.81
CA ASN A 105 0.30 8.86 6.07
C ASN A 105 -0.93 8.11 6.59
N TRP A 106 -1.43 7.14 5.88
CA TRP A 106 -2.62 6.34 6.24
C TRP A 106 -3.92 7.16 6.45
N HIS A 107 -3.96 8.40 5.97
CA HIS A 107 -5.15 9.25 6.12
C HIS A 107 -6.37 8.69 5.40
N GLY A 108 -6.15 8.02 4.25
CA GLY A 108 -7.21 7.35 3.50
C GLY A 108 -7.81 6.20 4.28
N MET A 109 -6.98 5.41 4.95
CA MET A 109 -7.47 4.33 5.81
C MET A 109 -8.22 4.89 7.03
N ASP A 110 -7.73 5.95 7.65
CA ASP A 110 -8.44 6.65 8.73
C ASP A 110 -9.81 7.16 8.28
N TYR A 111 -9.89 7.65 7.04
CA TYR A 111 -11.15 8.08 6.44
C TYR A 111 -12.09 6.89 6.19
N TYR A 112 -11.60 5.83 5.56
CA TYR A 112 -12.34 4.62 5.30
C TYR A 112 -12.93 4.02 6.59
N LEU A 113 -12.13 3.91 7.66
CA LEU A 113 -12.56 3.36 8.95
C LEU A 113 -13.72 4.14 9.59
N LYS A 114 -13.83 5.45 9.32
CA LYS A 114 -14.92 6.30 9.81
C LYS A 114 -16.20 6.21 9.00
N HIS A 115 -16.14 5.68 7.77
CA HIS A 115 -17.27 5.67 6.82
C HIS A 115 -17.76 4.27 6.47
N VAL A 116 -17.04 3.23 6.87
CA VAL A 116 -17.47 1.85 6.68
C VAL A 116 -18.44 1.43 7.78
N ASP A 117 -19.53 0.75 7.41
CA ASP A 117 -20.56 0.33 8.36
C ASP A 117 -20.05 -0.75 9.35
N ARG A 118 -19.19 -1.64 8.88
CA ARG A 118 -18.67 -2.76 9.68
C ARG A 118 -17.26 -3.12 9.26
N LEU A 119 -16.41 -3.37 10.25
CA LEU A 119 -15.05 -3.86 10.06
C LEU A 119 -15.01 -5.40 9.99
N PRO A 120 -13.95 -5.98 9.38
CA PRO A 120 -13.69 -7.40 9.45
C PRO A 120 -13.54 -7.90 10.91
N ASP A 121 -14.00 -9.12 11.15
CA ASP A 121 -13.83 -9.77 12.46
C ASP A 121 -12.37 -10.23 12.66
N PHE A 122 -11.72 -10.62 11.57
CA PHE A 122 -10.30 -10.97 11.45
C PHE A 122 -9.88 -10.92 9.98
N GLY A 123 -8.58 -11.00 9.74
CA GLY A 123 -8.07 -10.97 8.38
C GLY A 123 -6.55 -11.10 8.33
N PHE A 124 -6.01 -10.85 7.16
CA PHE A 124 -4.58 -10.79 6.90
C PHE A 124 -4.28 -9.72 5.84
N THR A 125 -3.03 -9.31 5.76
CA THR A 125 -2.49 -8.56 4.64
C THR A 125 -1.57 -9.47 3.83
N PRO A 126 -1.68 -9.46 2.48
CA PRO A 126 -0.74 -10.17 1.61
C PRO A 126 0.54 -9.37 1.32
N ASP A 127 0.69 -8.21 1.91
CA ASP A 127 1.76 -7.25 1.74
C ASP A 127 2.98 -7.63 2.58
N ALA A 128 3.51 -8.84 2.37
CA ALA A 128 4.67 -9.36 3.07
C ALA A 128 5.19 -10.67 2.48
N ASP A 129 6.38 -11.07 2.91
CA ASP A 129 6.99 -12.33 2.53
C ASP A 129 6.30 -13.55 3.15
N PHE A 130 6.48 -14.71 2.49
CA PHE A 130 6.04 -16.00 3.01
C PHE A 130 7.02 -16.57 4.05
N PRO A 131 6.57 -17.47 4.97
CA PRO A 131 5.23 -18.08 5.00
C PRO A 131 4.17 -17.26 5.74
N ALA A 132 4.49 -16.61 6.81
CA ALA A 132 3.60 -15.73 7.57
C ALA A 132 4.41 -14.93 8.58
N ILE A 133 4.13 -13.65 8.66
CA ILE A 133 4.70 -12.72 9.63
C ILE A 133 3.64 -12.45 10.69
N ASN A 134 3.96 -12.74 11.95
CA ASN A 134 3.04 -12.58 13.09
C ASN A 134 3.46 -11.47 14.06
N GLY A 135 4.47 -10.68 13.68
CA GLY A 135 4.95 -9.55 14.46
C GLY A 135 5.94 -8.71 13.70
N GLU A 136 5.86 -7.42 13.86
CA GLU A 136 6.73 -6.43 13.25
C GLU A 136 7.34 -5.51 14.29
N MET A 137 8.46 -4.91 13.96
CA MET A 137 9.05 -3.85 14.79
C MET A 137 8.30 -2.54 14.58
N GLY A 138 8.11 -1.79 15.66
CA GLY A 138 7.53 -0.46 15.56
C GLY A 138 8.44 0.50 14.78
N ILE A 139 7.84 1.43 14.08
CA ILE A 139 8.53 2.50 13.35
C ILE A 139 8.47 3.78 14.18
N LEU A 140 9.60 4.42 14.37
CA LEU A 140 9.72 5.74 15.00
C LEU A 140 10.44 6.69 14.04
N ILE A 141 9.72 7.69 13.56
CA ILE A 141 10.26 8.78 12.75
C ILE A 141 10.37 10.01 13.64
N PHE A 142 11.53 10.65 13.66
CA PHE A 142 11.78 11.85 14.45
C PHE A 142 12.74 12.80 13.76
N ASP A 143 12.62 14.08 14.07
CA ASP A 143 13.53 15.13 13.61
C ASP A 143 14.55 15.46 14.70
N ILE A 144 15.83 15.51 14.33
CA ILE A 144 16.86 16.10 15.17
C ILE A 144 17.10 17.53 14.70
N VAL A 145 16.68 18.47 15.51
CA VAL A 145 16.75 19.90 15.15
C VAL A 145 17.76 20.61 16.02
N ARG A 146 18.74 21.28 15.40
CA ARG A 146 19.65 22.20 16.06
C ARG A 146 19.48 23.60 15.46
N LYS A 147 19.20 24.58 16.29
CA LYS A 147 19.23 25.99 15.90
C LYS A 147 20.64 26.53 16.13
N PHE A 148 21.17 27.23 15.15
CA PHE A 148 22.44 27.91 15.23
C PHE A 148 22.21 29.41 15.39
N ASP A 149 23.11 30.08 16.09
CA ASP A 149 23.14 31.54 16.10
C ASP A 149 23.46 32.07 14.69
N PRO A 150 23.08 33.31 14.36
CA PRO A 150 23.44 33.92 13.08
C PRO A 150 24.94 33.78 12.81
N PRO A 151 25.35 33.55 11.55
CA PRO A 151 26.74 33.29 11.22
C PRO A 151 27.65 34.40 11.69
N GLY A 152 28.73 34.01 12.35
CA GLY A 152 29.81 34.91 12.71
C GLY A 152 30.63 35.26 11.47
N SER A 153 31.24 36.43 11.44
CA SER A 153 31.92 36.97 10.25
C SER A 153 33.23 36.28 9.85
N LYS A 154 33.59 35.11 10.39
CA LYS A 154 34.84 34.42 10.10
C LYS A 154 34.67 32.91 10.15
N GLY A 155 35.01 32.22 9.03
CA GLY A 155 35.06 30.77 8.92
C GLY A 155 34.28 30.18 7.73
N LEU A 156 34.27 28.84 7.67
CA LEU A 156 33.43 28.11 6.74
C LEU A 156 32.01 28.02 7.33
N GLU A 157 31.03 28.30 6.51
CA GLU A 157 29.61 28.22 6.88
C GLU A 157 28.95 27.12 6.03
N LEU A 158 28.24 26.22 6.68
CA LEU A 158 27.38 25.26 6.02
C LEU A 158 26.04 25.94 5.74
N SER A 159 25.79 26.30 4.48
CA SER A 159 24.55 26.97 4.08
C SER A 159 23.40 26.00 3.82
N SER A 160 23.70 24.80 3.36
CA SER A 160 22.70 23.75 3.20
C SER A 160 23.31 22.35 3.20
N ILE A 161 22.53 21.37 3.63
CA ILE A 161 22.81 19.95 3.44
C ILE A 161 21.52 19.24 3.06
N LYS A 162 21.59 18.40 2.03
CA LYS A 162 20.48 17.57 1.59
C LYS A 162 20.99 16.18 1.27
N GLY A 163 20.22 15.16 1.62
CA GLY A 163 20.53 13.77 1.30
C GLY A 163 19.34 12.87 1.61
N GLY A 164 19.19 11.80 0.80
CA GLY A 164 18.07 10.89 0.89
C GLY A 164 16.75 11.44 0.33
N THR A 165 15.81 10.54 0.09
CA THR A 165 14.50 10.81 -0.50
C THR A 165 13.34 10.46 0.42
N ALA A 166 13.56 9.53 1.37
CA ALA A 166 12.54 9.07 2.32
C ALA A 166 13.16 8.74 3.68
N ALA A 167 12.37 8.86 4.76
CA ALA A 167 12.83 8.63 6.13
C ALA A 167 13.19 7.17 6.42
N ASN A 168 12.60 6.23 5.70
CA ASN A 168 12.84 4.78 5.80
C ASN A 168 13.91 4.26 4.81
N SER A 169 14.59 5.14 4.08
CA SER A 169 15.61 4.79 3.10
C SER A 169 16.96 5.40 3.47
N VAL A 170 18.03 4.61 3.33
CA VAL A 170 19.40 5.12 3.50
C VAL A 170 19.74 6.04 2.31
N ALA A 171 20.25 7.23 2.62
CA ALA A 171 20.67 8.17 1.59
C ALA A 171 21.86 7.60 0.79
N ASP A 172 21.68 7.44 -0.51
CA ASP A 172 22.70 7.03 -1.48
C ASP A 172 23.59 8.21 -1.89
N LEU A 173 23.05 9.43 -1.81
CA LEU A 173 23.74 10.67 -2.12
C LEU A 173 23.42 11.73 -1.06
N ALA A 174 24.45 12.48 -0.66
CA ALA A 174 24.29 13.70 0.13
C ALA A 174 25.13 14.83 -0.48
N ARG A 175 24.59 16.04 -0.46
CA ARG A 175 25.24 17.25 -0.94
C ARG A 175 25.21 18.32 0.15
N ALA A 176 26.37 18.95 0.39
CA ALA A 176 26.51 20.06 1.31
C ALA A 176 27.06 21.30 0.55
N VAL A 177 26.59 22.49 0.91
CA VAL A 177 27.02 23.78 0.33
C VAL A 177 27.30 24.79 1.44
#